data_efef661207283a3a4cbd3596e055315b
#
_entry.id   efef661207283a3a4cbd3596e055315b
#
_cell.length_a   1.000
_cell.length_b   1.000
_cell.length_c   1.000
_cell.angle_alpha   90.00
_cell.angle_beta   90.00
_cell.angle_gamma   90.00
#
_symmetry.space_group_name_H-M   'P 1'
#
loop_
_entity.id
_entity.type
_entity.pdbx_description
1 polymer ?
#
loop_
_entity_poly.entity_id
_entity_poly.type
_entity_poly.pdbx_seq_one_letter_code
_entity_poly.pdbx_strand_id
1 'polypeptide(L)'
;MQPGTELSNEVRLHVMRQVIETGRVPKVHETALALGQPSEEVRKAHQQLAEAHVFVLEPGSFELRMASPFSAIPTPFEVAIGDRKWWGNCIWDAMGIAAVLKAEARISTKCPDCAHPLSLTVNGPAVSGDSGIVHFAVPAAQWWNDIIYT
;
A
#
# COMPACT_ATOMS: atom_id res chain seq x y z
N MET A 1 -2.95 -15.30 14.73
CA MET A 1 -1.83 -14.85 13.87
C MET A 1 -0.62 -15.70 14.21
N GLN A 2 -0.22 -16.61 13.33
CA GLN A 2 1.04 -17.31 13.53
C GLN A 2 2.19 -16.31 13.38
N PRO A 3 3.20 -16.30 14.26
CA PRO A 3 4.37 -15.47 14.05
C PRO A 3 4.99 -15.86 12.72
N GLY A 4 5.13 -14.90 11.82
CA GLY A 4 5.89 -15.08 10.59
C GLY A 4 7.29 -15.57 10.94
N THR A 5 7.92 -16.29 10.03
CA THR A 5 9.33 -16.66 10.19
C THR A 5 10.17 -15.39 10.39
N GLU A 6 11.32 -15.49 11.02
CA GLU A 6 12.24 -14.36 11.20
C GLU A 6 12.50 -13.65 9.86
N LEU A 7 12.73 -14.43 8.80
CA LEU A 7 12.90 -13.89 7.44
C LEU A 7 11.65 -13.14 6.94
N SER A 8 10.44 -13.62 7.19
CA SER A 8 9.22 -12.92 6.77
C SER A 8 9.12 -11.55 7.42
N ASN A 9 9.51 -11.41 8.68
CA ASN A 9 9.56 -10.13 9.37
C ASN A 9 10.64 -9.20 8.79
N GLU A 10 11.82 -9.72 8.48
CA GLU A 10 12.89 -8.95 7.82
C GLU A 10 12.46 -8.45 6.44
N VAL A 11 11.85 -9.32 5.64
CA VAL A 11 11.30 -8.97 4.31
C VAL A 11 10.24 -7.88 4.45
N ARG A 12 9.30 -8.03 5.37
CA ARG A 12 8.26 -7.03 5.63
C ARG A 12 8.87 -5.67 5.98
N LEU A 13 9.81 -5.64 6.91
CA LEU A 13 10.46 -4.41 7.36
C LEU A 13 11.27 -3.76 6.23
N HIS A 14 11.98 -4.56 5.44
CA HIS A 14 12.73 -4.06 4.28
C HIS A 14 11.80 -3.42 3.24
N VAL A 15 10.73 -4.12 2.85
CA VAL A 15 9.75 -3.61 1.88
C VAL A 15 9.15 -2.28 2.36
N MET A 16 8.72 -2.22 3.63
CA MET A 16 8.13 -1.00 4.19
C MET A 16 9.12 0.17 4.22
N ARG A 17 10.37 -0.06 4.61
CA ARG A 17 11.41 0.97 4.58
C ARG A 17 11.66 1.47 3.16
N GLN A 18 11.82 0.55 2.20
CA GLN A 18 12.06 0.90 0.81
C GLN A 18 10.94 1.74 0.21
N VAL A 19 9.67 1.37 0.41
CA VAL A 19 8.56 2.15 -0.14
C VAL A 19 8.43 3.52 0.53
N ILE A 20 8.70 3.62 1.82
CA ILE A 20 8.70 4.90 2.54
C ILE A 20 9.81 5.82 2.02
N GLU A 21 11.00 5.29 1.80
CA GLU A 21 12.17 6.07 1.39
C GLU A 21 12.15 6.42 -0.09
N THR A 22 11.68 5.53 -0.95
CA THR A 22 11.80 5.66 -2.41
C THR A 22 10.49 5.95 -3.14
N GLY A 23 9.33 5.80 -2.46
CA GLY A 23 8.01 5.87 -3.08
C GLY A 23 7.65 4.63 -3.90
N ARG A 24 8.50 3.59 -3.93
CA ARG A 24 8.36 2.41 -4.77
C ARG A 24 8.49 1.11 -3.95
N VAL A 25 7.56 0.20 -4.16
CA VAL A 25 7.64 -1.15 -3.60
C VAL A 25 8.73 -1.94 -4.34
N PRO A 26 9.71 -2.54 -3.63
CA PRO A 26 10.79 -3.28 -4.26
C PRO A 26 10.30 -4.61 -4.86
N LYS A 27 11.00 -5.08 -5.89
CA LYS A 27 10.78 -6.39 -6.49
C LYS A 27 11.42 -7.51 -5.66
N VAL A 28 10.99 -8.76 -5.90
CA VAL A 28 11.54 -9.95 -5.24
C VAL A 28 13.07 -9.98 -5.32
N HIS A 29 13.65 -9.78 -6.52
CA HIS A 29 15.09 -9.87 -6.70
C HIS A 29 15.85 -8.73 -6.01
N GLU A 30 15.28 -7.53 -5.94
CA GLU A 30 15.84 -6.38 -5.22
C GLU A 30 15.88 -6.64 -3.72
N THR A 31 14.78 -7.15 -3.17
CA THR A 31 14.68 -7.56 -1.76
C THR A 31 15.66 -8.68 -1.44
N ALA A 32 15.76 -9.69 -2.31
CA ALA A 32 16.69 -10.81 -2.16
C ALA A 32 18.15 -10.33 -2.10
N LEU A 33 18.51 -9.45 -3.02
CA LEU A 33 19.86 -8.86 -3.06
C LEU A 33 20.16 -8.05 -1.81
N ALA A 34 19.22 -7.21 -1.39
CA ALA A 34 19.39 -6.33 -0.23
C ALA A 34 19.53 -7.09 1.09
N LEU A 35 18.82 -8.21 1.23
CA LEU A 35 18.86 -9.05 2.44
C LEU A 35 19.90 -10.19 2.37
N GLY A 36 20.61 -10.34 1.24
CA GLY A 36 21.56 -11.44 1.06
C GLY A 36 20.90 -12.82 1.07
N GLN A 37 19.64 -12.90 0.61
CA GLN A 37 18.84 -14.11 0.61
C GLN A 37 18.58 -14.63 -0.82
N PRO A 38 18.39 -15.94 -1.01
CA PRO A 38 17.93 -16.46 -2.28
C PRO A 38 16.54 -15.89 -2.64
N SER A 39 16.31 -15.57 -3.92
CA SER A 39 15.00 -15.08 -4.38
C SER A 39 13.85 -16.03 -4.05
N GLU A 40 14.12 -17.33 -4.02
CA GLU A 40 13.12 -18.34 -3.66
C GLU A 40 12.65 -18.20 -2.20
N GLU A 41 13.55 -17.90 -1.28
CA GLU A 41 13.20 -17.67 0.12
C GLU A 41 12.39 -16.38 0.30
N VAL A 42 12.69 -15.34 -0.47
CA VAL A 42 11.88 -14.09 -0.50
C VAL A 42 10.49 -14.36 -1.07
N ARG A 43 10.35 -15.18 -2.12
CA ARG A 43 9.04 -15.58 -2.65
C ARG A 43 8.19 -16.30 -1.60
N LYS A 44 8.79 -17.23 -0.86
CA LYS A 44 8.12 -17.92 0.26
C LYS A 44 7.69 -16.94 1.35
N ALA A 45 8.56 -15.98 1.70
CA ALA A 45 8.22 -14.93 2.66
C ALA A 45 7.06 -14.05 2.18
N HIS A 46 7.04 -13.64 0.90
CA HIS A 46 5.93 -12.92 0.31
C HIS A 46 4.63 -13.71 0.38
N GLN A 47 4.66 -15.00 0.08
CA GLN A 47 3.50 -15.88 0.17
C GLN A 47 2.98 -16.00 1.61
N GLN A 48 3.85 -16.22 2.58
CA GLN A 48 3.47 -16.27 4.00
C GLN A 48 2.85 -14.95 4.48
N LEU A 49 3.41 -13.82 4.05
CA LEU A 49 2.88 -12.50 4.38
C LEU A 49 1.54 -12.23 3.68
N ALA A 50 1.32 -12.77 2.49
CA ALA A 50 0.04 -12.69 1.80
C ALA A 50 -1.03 -13.55 2.48
N GLU A 51 -0.70 -14.77 2.89
CA GLU A 51 -1.58 -15.64 3.68
C GLU A 51 -1.97 -15.01 5.03
N ALA A 52 -1.05 -14.23 5.61
CA ALA A 52 -1.28 -13.48 6.84
C ALA A 52 -2.01 -12.13 6.63
N HIS A 53 -2.45 -11.83 5.40
CA HIS A 53 -3.11 -10.57 5.02
C HIS A 53 -2.25 -9.30 5.28
N VAL A 54 -0.94 -9.44 5.22
CA VAL A 54 0.01 -8.31 5.35
C VAL A 54 0.34 -7.72 3.99
N PHE A 55 0.51 -8.58 2.99
CA PHE A 55 0.76 -8.20 1.61
C PHE A 55 -0.33 -8.73 0.68
N VAL A 56 -0.44 -8.14 -0.50
CA VAL A 56 -1.23 -8.68 -1.63
C VAL A 56 -0.28 -8.89 -2.80
N LEU A 57 -0.31 -10.08 -3.38
CA LEU A 57 0.51 -10.43 -4.54
C LEU A 57 -0.22 -10.09 -5.85
N GLU A 58 0.57 -9.81 -6.89
CA GLU A 58 0.04 -9.78 -8.25
C GLU A 58 -0.47 -11.19 -8.65
N PRO A 59 -1.64 -11.30 -9.28
CA PRO A 59 -2.16 -12.58 -9.71
C PRO A 59 -1.16 -13.39 -10.55
N GLY A 60 -0.93 -14.64 -10.16
CA GLY A 60 0.00 -15.53 -10.85
C GLY A 60 1.47 -15.20 -10.67
N SER A 61 1.81 -14.37 -9.69
CA SER A 61 3.17 -13.91 -9.43
C SER A 61 3.48 -13.92 -7.94
N PHE A 62 4.77 -13.80 -7.59
CA PHE A 62 5.25 -13.55 -6.23
C PHE A 62 5.62 -12.07 -6.00
N GLU A 63 5.42 -11.22 -7.02
CA GLU A 63 5.62 -9.79 -6.89
C GLU A 63 4.47 -9.14 -6.12
N LEU A 64 4.79 -8.10 -5.37
CA LEU A 64 3.80 -7.39 -4.58
C LEU A 64 2.94 -6.48 -5.46
N ARG A 65 1.63 -6.55 -5.27
CA ARG A 65 0.66 -5.56 -5.74
C ARG A 65 0.41 -4.50 -4.68
N MET A 66 0.31 -4.92 -3.41
CA MET A 66 0.06 -4.02 -2.29
C MET A 66 0.97 -4.39 -1.11
N ALA A 67 1.58 -3.38 -0.54
CA ALA A 67 2.21 -3.40 0.79
C ALA A 67 1.46 -2.35 1.64
N SER A 68 0.24 -2.70 2.07
CA SER A 68 -0.72 -1.75 2.66
C SER A 68 -0.10 -0.83 3.72
N PRO A 69 -0.37 0.48 3.62
CA PRO A 69 -1.32 1.16 2.74
C PRO A 69 -0.79 1.52 1.34
N PHE A 70 0.41 1.10 0.96
CA PHE A 70 1.06 1.47 -0.30
C PHE A 70 0.70 0.51 -1.43
N SER A 71 0.38 1.07 -2.60
CA SER A 71 0.26 0.32 -3.84
C SER A 71 1.61 0.23 -4.55
N ALA A 72 1.90 -0.94 -5.12
CA ALA A 72 3.09 -1.14 -5.95
C ALA A 72 2.93 -0.62 -7.39
N ILE A 73 1.71 -0.23 -7.75
CA ILE A 73 1.36 0.30 -9.07
C ILE A 73 0.67 1.66 -8.93
N PRO A 74 0.73 2.53 -9.93
CA PRO A 74 -0.06 3.75 -9.95
C PRO A 74 -1.56 3.46 -9.83
N THR A 75 -2.25 4.25 -9.02
CA THR A 75 -3.69 4.19 -8.80
C THR A 75 -4.29 5.59 -8.94
N PRO A 76 -5.61 5.74 -8.96
CA PRO A 76 -6.26 7.06 -8.88
C PRO A 76 -6.05 7.81 -7.55
N PHE A 77 -5.28 7.26 -6.59
CA PHE A 77 -5.10 7.82 -5.25
C PHE A 77 -3.64 8.20 -5.01
N GLU A 78 -3.21 9.28 -5.67
CA GLU A 78 -1.86 9.83 -5.50
C GLU A 78 -1.76 10.57 -4.15
N VAL A 79 -0.69 10.29 -3.41
CA VAL A 79 -0.37 10.93 -2.13
C VAL A 79 0.97 11.63 -2.27
N ALA A 80 1.00 12.95 -2.04
CA ALA A 80 2.22 13.75 -2.09
C ALA A 80 2.56 14.31 -0.70
N ILE A 81 3.82 14.15 -0.30
CA ILE A 81 4.39 14.74 0.92
C ILE A 81 5.74 15.36 0.54
N GLY A 82 5.83 16.70 0.53
CA GLY A 82 6.97 17.40 -0.03
C GLY A 82 7.17 17.03 -1.50
N ASP A 83 8.38 16.63 -1.86
CA ASP A 83 8.74 16.26 -3.24
C ASP A 83 8.54 14.75 -3.52
N ARG A 84 8.06 13.98 -2.55
CA ARG A 84 7.85 12.54 -2.68
C ARG A 84 6.39 12.18 -2.92
N LYS A 85 6.19 11.11 -3.66
CA LYS A 85 4.87 10.59 -4.01
C LYS A 85 4.75 9.10 -3.74
N TRP A 86 3.55 8.72 -3.37
CA TRP A 86 3.13 7.33 -3.18
C TRP A 86 1.74 7.14 -3.80
N TRP A 87 1.33 5.88 -3.91
CA TRP A 87 0.00 5.49 -4.36
C TRP A 87 -0.70 4.72 -3.25
N GLY A 88 -1.91 5.15 -2.89
CA GLY A 88 -2.82 4.36 -2.04
C GLY A 88 -3.57 3.33 -2.89
N ASN A 89 -3.98 2.21 -2.31
CA ASN A 89 -4.80 1.24 -3.03
C ASN A 89 -6.24 1.74 -3.18
N CYS A 90 -6.71 2.51 -2.19
CA CYS A 90 -8.01 3.19 -2.18
C CYS A 90 -7.87 4.52 -1.43
N ILE A 91 -8.97 5.27 -1.28
CA ILE A 91 -8.96 6.55 -0.54
C ILE A 91 -8.61 6.35 0.95
N TRP A 92 -9.04 5.25 1.55
CA TRP A 92 -8.70 4.92 2.94
C TRP A 92 -7.19 4.72 3.11
N ASP A 93 -6.58 3.96 2.21
CA ASP A 93 -5.12 3.75 2.20
C ASP A 93 -4.36 5.05 1.94
N ALA A 94 -4.87 5.90 1.04
CA ALA A 94 -4.24 7.19 0.79
C ALA A 94 -4.20 8.06 2.05
N MET A 95 -5.27 8.11 2.83
CA MET A 95 -5.28 8.76 4.13
C MET A 95 -4.37 8.05 5.14
N GLY A 96 -4.33 6.72 5.08
CA GLY A 96 -3.46 5.87 5.90
C GLY A 96 -1.97 6.15 5.68
N ILE A 97 -1.54 6.46 4.46
CA ILE A 97 -0.15 6.84 4.15
C ILE A 97 0.25 8.09 4.95
N ALA A 98 -0.59 9.12 4.98
CA ALA A 98 -0.33 10.32 5.79
C ALA A 98 -0.19 9.99 7.28
N ALA A 99 -1.04 9.11 7.80
CA ALA A 99 -1.01 8.68 9.19
C ALA A 99 0.27 7.87 9.51
N VAL A 100 0.66 6.93 8.65
CA VAL A 100 1.87 6.13 8.81
C VAL A 100 3.13 7.00 8.80
N LEU A 101 3.18 7.97 7.88
CA LEU A 101 4.34 8.85 7.72
C LEU A 101 4.32 10.04 8.71
N LYS A 102 3.23 10.20 9.47
CA LYS A 102 3.03 11.29 10.44
C LYS A 102 3.34 12.67 9.86
N ALA A 103 2.88 12.90 8.64
CA ALA A 103 3.16 14.11 7.89
C ALA A 103 1.88 14.65 7.23
N GLU A 104 1.85 15.96 7.01
CA GLU A 104 0.82 16.55 6.17
C GLU A 104 0.97 16.03 4.73
N ALA A 105 -0.11 15.51 4.18
CA ALA A 105 -0.13 14.94 2.85
C ALA A 105 -1.25 15.55 2.00
N ARG A 106 -0.96 15.76 0.71
CA ARG A 106 -1.97 16.07 -0.29
C ARG A 106 -2.35 14.79 -1.02
N ILE A 107 -3.65 14.52 -1.09
CA ILE A 107 -4.21 13.41 -1.86
C ILE A 107 -4.87 14.00 -3.09
N SER A 108 -4.46 13.52 -4.27
CA SER A 108 -5.10 13.85 -5.55
C SER A 108 -5.83 12.62 -6.07
N THR A 109 -7.11 12.78 -6.34
CA THR A 109 -7.97 11.70 -6.85
C THR A 109 -9.05 12.27 -7.77
N LYS A 110 -10.00 11.44 -8.16
CA LYS A 110 -11.16 11.84 -8.95
C LYS A 110 -12.39 11.04 -8.52
N CYS A 111 -13.55 11.64 -8.68
CA CYS A 111 -14.81 10.94 -8.49
C CYS A 111 -14.91 9.77 -9.50
N PRO A 112 -15.16 8.54 -9.09
CA PRO A 112 -15.29 7.40 -10.01
C PRO A 112 -16.54 7.48 -10.90
N ASP A 113 -17.55 8.24 -10.49
CA ASP A 113 -18.80 8.40 -11.24
C ASP A 113 -18.69 9.47 -12.35
N CYS A 114 -18.28 10.68 -11.99
CA CYS A 114 -18.27 11.83 -12.94
C CYS A 114 -16.86 12.28 -13.34
N ALA A 115 -15.81 11.62 -12.87
CA ALA A 115 -14.40 11.95 -13.12
C ALA A 115 -13.97 13.36 -12.66
N HIS A 116 -14.79 14.07 -11.87
CA HIS A 116 -14.41 15.35 -11.31
C HIS A 116 -13.15 15.21 -10.44
N PRO A 117 -12.11 16.02 -10.68
CA PRO A 117 -10.88 15.96 -9.88
C PRO A 117 -11.16 16.43 -8.45
N LEU A 118 -10.58 15.74 -7.48
CA LEU A 118 -10.71 16.02 -6.07
C LEU A 118 -9.32 16.12 -5.44
N SER A 119 -9.14 17.09 -4.55
CA SER A 119 -7.92 17.29 -3.78
C SER A 119 -8.25 17.40 -2.30
N LEU A 120 -7.59 16.57 -1.51
CA LEU A 120 -7.71 16.55 -0.05
C LEU A 120 -6.36 16.83 0.58
N THR A 121 -6.36 17.47 1.74
CA THR A 121 -5.19 17.59 2.61
C THR A 121 -5.46 16.86 3.92
N VAL A 122 -4.57 15.96 4.29
CA VAL A 122 -4.62 15.23 5.57
C VAL A 122 -3.50 15.75 6.45
N ASN A 123 -3.87 16.24 7.64
CA ASN A 123 -2.91 16.73 8.63
C ASN A 123 -3.31 16.21 10.01
N GLY A 124 -2.60 15.19 10.49
CA GLY A 124 -2.99 14.46 11.70
C GLY A 124 -4.41 13.91 11.59
N PRO A 125 -5.33 14.23 12.53
CA PRO A 125 -6.70 13.76 12.50
C PRO A 125 -7.61 14.59 11.57
N ALA A 126 -7.12 15.69 11.01
CA ALA A 126 -7.92 16.61 10.19
C ALA A 126 -7.81 16.26 8.70
N VAL A 127 -8.95 16.27 8.03
CA VAL A 127 -9.05 16.19 6.57
C VAL A 127 -9.76 17.44 6.09
N SER A 128 -9.19 18.11 5.09
CA SER A 128 -9.73 19.33 4.49
C SER A 128 -9.61 19.28 2.97
N GLY A 129 -10.19 20.26 2.28
CA GLY A 129 -10.20 20.36 0.82
C GLY A 129 -11.58 20.11 0.24
N ASP A 130 -11.65 19.40 -0.89
CA ASP A 130 -12.92 19.13 -1.55
C ASP A 130 -13.82 18.24 -0.69
N SER A 131 -15.12 18.50 -0.73
CA SER A 131 -16.09 17.70 0.01
C SER A 131 -16.56 16.49 -0.81
N GLY A 132 -16.85 15.39 -0.13
CA GLY A 132 -17.35 14.18 -0.76
C GLY A 132 -17.72 13.12 0.27
N ILE A 133 -18.21 12.01 -0.22
CA ILE A 133 -18.55 10.83 0.58
C ILE A 133 -17.63 9.69 0.19
N VAL A 134 -16.95 9.12 1.18
CA VAL A 134 -16.20 7.86 0.98
C VAL A 134 -17.20 6.72 1.02
N HIS A 135 -17.29 5.99 -0.08
CA HIS A 135 -18.20 4.86 -0.21
C HIS A 135 -17.41 3.59 -0.57
N PHE A 136 -17.70 2.51 0.13
CA PHE A 136 -17.15 1.18 -0.15
C PHE A 136 -18.30 0.27 -0.60
N ALA A 137 -18.15 -0.35 -1.78
CA ALA A 137 -19.15 -1.25 -2.35
C ALA A 137 -19.36 -2.52 -1.51
N VAL A 138 -18.30 -2.92 -0.76
CA VAL A 138 -18.28 -4.14 0.04
C VAL A 138 -17.93 -3.80 1.49
N PRO A 139 -18.63 -4.37 2.49
CA PRO A 139 -18.27 -4.19 3.89
C PRO A 139 -16.83 -4.64 4.19
N ALA A 140 -16.15 -3.92 5.07
CA ALA A 140 -14.74 -4.20 5.42
C ALA A 140 -14.46 -5.65 5.84
N ALA A 141 -15.40 -6.29 6.51
CA ALA A 141 -15.30 -7.70 6.91
C ALA A 141 -15.20 -8.68 5.72
N GLN A 142 -15.52 -8.23 4.52
CA GLN A 142 -15.52 -9.05 3.30
C GLN A 142 -14.44 -8.64 2.30
N TRP A 143 -13.62 -7.62 2.59
CA TRP A 143 -12.61 -7.13 1.66
C TRP A 143 -11.62 -8.21 1.21
N TRP A 144 -11.25 -9.10 2.11
CA TRP A 144 -10.30 -10.17 1.80
C TRP A 144 -10.87 -11.33 0.99
N ASN A 145 -12.17 -11.33 0.69
CA ASN A 145 -12.76 -12.28 -0.26
C ASN A 145 -12.27 -12.00 -1.70
N ASP A 146 -12.06 -10.71 -2.03
CA ASP A 146 -11.43 -10.26 -3.27
C ASP A 146 -10.81 -8.88 -3.03
N ILE A 147 -9.65 -8.84 -2.40
CA ILE A 147 -8.99 -7.58 -1.99
C ILE A 147 -8.51 -6.74 -3.17
N ILE A 148 -8.37 -7.31 -4.35
CA ILE A 148 -7.97 -6.56 -5.56
C ILE A 148 -9.15 -5.78 -6.13
N TYR A 149 -10.36 -6.33 -6.00
CA TYR A 149 -11.59 -5.68 -6.45
C TYR A 149 -12.07 -4.59 -5.48
N THR A 150 -11.92 -4.81 -4.19
CA THR A 150 -12.42 -3.92 -3.13
C THR A 150 -11.42 -2.83 -2.75
#